data_f975928043238863c3e58a848f56010b
#
_entry.id   f975928043238863c3e58a848f56010b
#
_cell.length_a   1.000
_cell.length_b   1.000
_cell.length_c   1.000
_cell.angle_alpha   90.00
_cell.angle_beta   90.00
_cell.angle_gamma   90.00
#
_symmetry.space_group_name_H-M   'P 1'
#
loop_
_entity.id
_entity.type
_entity.pdbx_description
1 polymer ?
#
loop_
_entity_poly.entity_id
_entity_poly.type
_entity_poly.pdbx_seq_one_letter_code
_entity_poly.pdbx_strand_id
1 'polypeptide(L)'
;EAMKAELGDTCTTAFQAVRSGTAHAVEVALDTVRESQYVYVMVGDSPLLRASSIEKLFEEHVSRNAACSFLTASFAEHFPYARVVRDEQGSVTACIEERDATESQKEIKEYLTSHFLFTTKYLLEQIQLIEPHPKTQERYLTDMIPLLLKAGHRVEAIDMGDWRELVGLNTPEDVEWAEKVLTDG
;
A
#
# COMPACT_ATOMS: atom_id res chain seq x y z
N GLU A 1 -17.35 9.80 11.35
CA GLU A 1 -18.04 11.10 11.32
C GLU A 1 -17.05 12.27 11.35
N ALA A 2 -15.98 12.24 12.19
CA ALA A 2 -14.99 13.32 12.27
C ALA A 2 -14.30 13.58 10.90
N MET A 3 -13.79 12.57 10.23
CA MET A 3 -13.19 12.71 8.90
C MET A 3 -14.17 13.29 7.87
N LYS A 4 -15.44 12.88 7.90
CA LYS A 4 -16.45 13.42 6.99
C LYS A 4 -16.72 14.89 7.25
N ALA A 5 -16.68 15.32 8.52
CA ALA A 5 -16.84 16.72 8.90
C ALA A 5 -15.67 17.59 8.41
N GLU A 6 -14.43 17.07 8.48
CA GLU A 6 -13.24 17.77 7.99
C GLU A 6 -13.17 17.82 6.45
N LEU A 7 -13.49 16.73 5.76
CA LEU A 7 -13.40 16.65 4.31
C LEU A 7 -14.58 17.33 3.61
N GLY A 8 -15.71 17.49 4.29
CA GLY A 8 -16.93 18.07 3.71
C GLY A 8 -17.34 17.36 2.43
N ASP A 9 -17.67 18.15 1.40
CA ASP A 9 -18.09 17.65 0.08
C ASP A 9 -16.91 17.54 -0.93
N THR A 10 -15.68 17.64 -0.46
CA THR A 10 -14.49 17.57 -1.34
C THR A 10 -14.22 16.16 -1.88
N CYS A 11 -14.76 15.13 -1.24
CA CYS A 11 -14.64 13.74 -1.66
C CYS A 11 -15.85 12.90 -1.30
N THR A 12 -16.02 11.78 -2.02
CA THR A 12 -16.99 10.74 -1.68
C THR A 12 -16.48 9.91 -0.52
N THR A 13 -17.31 9.62 0.47
CA THR A 13 -16.95 8.78 1.62
C THR A 13 -17.67 7.46 1.58
N ALA A 14 -16.95 6.36 1.83
CA ALA A 14 -17.50 5.02 2.04
C ALA A 14 -17.33 4.60 3.50
N PHE A 15 -18.38 4.10 4.13
CA PHE A 15 -18.37 3.74 5.54
C PHE A 15 -18.08 2.26 5.74
N GLN A 16 -16.95 1.93 6.33
CA GLN A 16 -16.61 0.58 6.75
C GLN A 16 -17.20 0.31 8.15
N ALA A 17 -18.38 -0.31 8.20
CA ALA A 17 -19.10 -0.57 9.45
C ALA A 17 -18.35 -1.54 10.38
N VAL A 18 -17.69 -2.54 9.81
CA VAL A 18 -16.88 -3.53 10.53
C VAL A 18 -15.45 -3.45 10.00
N ARG A 19 -14.50 -3.23 10.88
CA ARG A 19 -13.07 -3.16 10.53
C ARG A 19 -12.51 -4.56 10.27
N SER A 20 -12.70 -5.07 9.04
CA SER A 20 -12.26 -6.41 8.63
C SER A 20 -11.00 -6.37 7.74
N GLY A 21 -10.14 -5.39 7.97
CA GLY A 21 -8.86 -5.24 7.28
C GLY A 21 -8.87 -4.26 6.11
N THR A 22 -7.69 -4.06 5.52
CA THR A 22 -7.46 -3.06 4.47
C THR A 22 -8.09 -3.43 3.13
N ALA A 23 -8.15 -4.71 2.76
CA ALA A 23 -8.86 -5.15 1.57
C ALA A 23 -10.36 -4.88 1.68
N HIS A 24 -10.97 -5.14 2.84
CA HIS A 24 -12.38 -4.83 3.09
C HIS A 24 -12.65 -3.32 3.03
N ALA A 25 -11.71 -2.48 3.48
CA ALA A 25 -11.84 -1.03 3.34
C ALA A 25 -11.92 -0.59 1.86
N VAL A 26 -11.11 -1.21 1.00
CA VAL A 26 -11.17 -0.98 -0.45
C VAL A 26 -12.49 -1.49 -1.05
N GLU A 27 -12.94 -2.69 -0.65
CA GLU A 27 -14.18 -3.28 -1.15
C GLU A 27 -15.40 -2.39 -0.94
N VAL A 28 -15.55 -1.78 0.23
CA VAL A 28 -16.69 -0.89 0.51
C VAL A 28 -16.66 0.39 -0.32
N ALA A 29 -15.53 0.72 -0.96
CA ALA A 29 -15.36 1.87 -1.83
C ALA A 29 -15.37 1.53 -3.33
N LEU A 30 -15.42 0.25 -3.72
CA LEU A 30 -15.26 -0.18 -5.12
C LEU A 30 -16.25 0.45 -6.09
N ASP A 31 -17.50 0.64 -5.67
CA ASP A 31 -18.52 1.21 -6.54
C ASP A 31 -18.20 2.64 -6.98
N THR A 32 -17.41 3.37 -6.17
CA THR A 32 -17.00 4.75 -6.49
C THR A 32 -15.87 4.82 -7.52
N VAL A 33 -15.12 3.73 -7.71
CA VAL A 33 -13.93 3.70 -8.57
C VAL A 33 -14.04 2.73 -9.74
N ARG A 34 -15.14 1.99 -9.84
CA ARG A 34 -15.36 0.91 -10.84
C ARG A 34 -15.13 1.34 -12.28
N GLU A 35 -15.52 2.58 -12.64
CA GLU A 35 -15.40 3.12 -14.00
C GLU A 35 -14.01 3.72 -14.30
N SER A 36 -13.13 3.82 -13.29
CA SER A 36 -11.79 4.33 -13.46
C SER A 36 -10.88 3.26 -14.08
N GLN A 37 -9.95 3.65 -14.94
CA GLN A 37 -8.96 2.72 -15.51
C GLN A 37 -7.93 2.28 -14.46
N TYR A 38 -7.58 3.19 -13.56
CA TYR A 38 -6.60 2.97 -12.49
C TYR A 38 -7.13 3.48 -11.16
N VAL A 39 -6.74 2.82 -10.09
CA VAL A 39 -7.11 3.19 -8.72
C VAL A 39 -5.88 3.27 -7.85
N TYR A 40 -5.63 4.45 -7.29
CA TYR A 40 -4.70 4.59 -6.18
C TYR A 40 -5.38 4.19 -4.88
N VAL A 41 -4.70 3.37 -4.09
CA VAL A 41 -5.07 3.06 -2.72
C VAL A 41 -3.92 3.51 -1.84
N MET A 42 -4.18 4.50 -0.99
CA MET A 42 -3.17 5.11 -0.13
C MET A 42 -3.66 5.13 1.32
N VAL A 43 -2.74 5.03 2.25
CA VAL A 43 -3.01 5.29 3.66
C VAL A 43 -3.09 6.80 3.91
N GLY A 44 -3.90 7.21 4.88
CA GLY A 44 -4.12 8.64 5.17
C GLY A 44 -3.17 9.23 6.21
N ASP A 45 -2.21 8.48 6.69
CA ASP A 45 -1.29 8.83 7.77
C ASP A 45 0.16 9.07 7.32
N SER A 46 0.44 9.15 6.00
CA SER A 46 1.76 9.41 5.42
C SER A 46 1.82 10.84 4.82
N PRO A 47 1.95 11.89 5.64
CA PRO A 47 1.82 13.28 5.19
C PRO A 47 3.01 13.79 4.38
N LEU A 48 4.15 13.07 4.38
CA LEU A 48 5.36 13.46 3.66
C LEU A 48 5.42 12.89 2.23
N LEU A 49 4.40 12.12 1.80
CA LEU A 49 4.33 11.57 0.45
C LEU A 49 4.23 12.71 -0.58
N ARG A 50 5.17 12.73 -1.53
CA ARG A 50 5.27 13.77 -2.56
C ARG A 50 4.45 13.44 -3.80
N ALA A 51 3.92 14.47 -4.45
CA ALA A 51 3.22 14.32 -5.73
C ALA A 51 4.11 13.66 -6.80
N SER A 52 5.40 14.01 -6.86
CA SER A 52 6.37 13.40 -7.78
C SER A 52 6.52 11.89 -7.61
N SER A 53 6.34 11.41 -6.39
CA SER A 53 6.41 9.98 -6.06
C SER A 53 5.17 9.23 -6.58
N ILE A 54 4.00 9.87 -6.47
CA ILE A 54 2.75 9.35 -7.03
C ILE A 54 2.81 9.35 -8.56
N GLU A 55 3.34 10.41 -9.17
CA GLU A 55 3.55 10.51 -10.62
C GLU A 55 4.49 9.41 -11.13
N LYS A 56 5.64 9.22 -10.46
CA LYS A 56 6.58 8.14 -10.78
C LYS A 56 5.92 6.76 -10.69
N LEU A 57 5.13 6.51 -9.63
CA LEU A 57 4.40 5.25 -9.49
C LEU A 57 3.46 5.02 -10.69
N PHE A 58 2.77 6.07 -11.14
CA PHE A 58 1.87 5.99 -12.30
C PHE A 58 2.62 5.70 -13.59
N GLU A 59 3.67 6.45 -13.88
CA GLU A 59 4.49 6.30 -15.09
C GLU A 59 5.06 4.89 -15.20
N GLU A 60 5.65 4.38 -14.11
CA GLU A 60 6.20 3.02 -14.06
C GLU A 60 5.12 1.95 -14.21
N HIS A 61 3.97 2.12 -13.56
CA HIS A 61 2.83 1.22 -13.67
C HIS A 61 2.34 1.09 -15.11
N VAL A 62 2.11 2.23 -15.78
CA VAL A 62 1.61 2.27 -17.15
C VAL A 62 2.66 1.75 -18.13
N SER A 63 3.91 2.21 -18.02
CA SER A 63 5.00 1.80 -18.93
C SER A 63 5.26 0.30 -18.89
N ARG A 64 5.09 -0.32 -17.74
CA ARG A 64 5.30 -1.76 -17.51
C ARG A 64 4.04 -2.60 -17.71
N ASN A 65 2.89 -1.98 -17.99
CA ASN A 65 1.59 -2.63 -18.09
C ASN A 65 1.30 -3.52 -16.86
N ALA A 66 1.52 -2.97 -15.67
CA ALA A 66 1.36 -3.70 -14.42
C ALA A 66 -0.11 -3.86 -14.03
N ALA A 67 -0.44 -4.94 -13.35
CA ALA A 67 -1.73 -5.13 -12.71
C ALA A 67 -1.80 -4.43 -11.34
N CYS A 68 -0.66 -4.43 -10.65
CA CYS A 68 -0.45 -3.73 -9.40
C CYS A 68 0.98 -3.18 -9.36
N SER A 69 1.11 -1.95 -8.89
CA SER A 69 2.40 -1.37 -8.49
C SER A 69 2.25 -0.77 -7.10
N PHE A 70 3.33 -0.76 -6.33
CA PHE A 70 3.31 -0.18 -4.99
C PHE A 70 4.65 0.48 -4.67
N LEU A 71 4.58 1.46 -3.76
CA LEU A 71 5.78 2.16 -3.30
C LEU A 71 6.50 1.34 -2.24
N THR A 72 7.83 1.33 -2.35
CA THR A 72 8.74 0.75 -1.37
C THR A 72 9.82 1.73 -0.98
N ALA A 73 10.44 1.49 0.15
CA ALA A 73 11.69 2.13 0.52
C ALA A 73 12.55 1.18 1.35
N SER A 74 13.86 1.42 1.32
CA SER A 74 14.82 0.69 2.10
C SER A 74 15.20 1.47 3.35
N PHE A 75 15.07 0.81 4.51
CA PHE A 75 15.42 1.37 5.82
C PHE A 75 16.62 0.63 6.42
N ALA A 76 17.55 1.34 7.00
CA ALA A 76 18.64 0.73 7.74
C ALA A 76 18.15 0.10 9.06
N GLU A 77 17.26 0.81 9.75
CA GLU A 77 16.61 0.38 10.97
C GLU A 77 15.51 -0.63 10.70
N HIS A 78 15.12 -1.33 11.75
CA HIS A 78 13.99 -2.25 11.71
C HIS A 78 12.67 -1.47 11.84
N PHE A 79 11.76 -1.69 10.88
CA PHE A 79 10.38 -1.19 10.94
C PHE A 79 9.37 -2.33 10.86
N PRO A 80 8.21 -2.22 11.52
CA PRO A 80 7.18 -3.28 11.56
C PRO A 80 6.28 -3.27 10.30
N TYR A 81 6.87 -3.02 9.13
CA TYR A 81 6.17 -3.03 7.83
C TYR A 81 6.37 -4.37 7.11
N ALA A 82 5.53 -4.63 6.10
CA ALA A 82 5.67 -5.81 5.26
C ALA A 82 6.99 -5.79 4.47
N ARG A 83 7.64 -6.96 4.34
CA ARG A 83 8.89 -7.15 3.58
C ARG A 83 8.61 -7.47 2.13
N VAL A 84 9.32 -6.83 1.22
CA VAL A 84 9.27 -7.14 -0.21
C VAL A 84 10.29 -8.22 -0.54
N VAL A 85 9.80 -9.37 -1.00
CA VAL A 85 10.66 -10.48 -1.41
C VAL A 85 10.84 -10.44 -2.92
N ARG A 86 12.09 -10.49 -3.36
CA ARG A 86 12.44 -10.52 -4.79
C ARG A 86 13.18 -11.81 -5.15
N ASP A 87 13.06 -12.23 -6.40
CA ASP A 87 13.89 -13.30 -6.96
C ASP A 87 15.30 -12.78 -7.36
N GLU A 88 16.12 -13.69 -7.89
CA GLU A 88 17.47 -13.35 -8.35
C GLU A 88 17.48 -12.36 -9.53
N GLN A 89 16.37 -12.21 -10.25
CA GLN A 89 16.18 -11.27 -11.35
C GLN A 89 15.64 -9.91 -10.88
N GLY A 90 15.38 -9.76 -9.57
CA GLY A 90 14.83 -8.56 -8.95
C GLY A 90 13.32 -8.41 -9.06
N SER A 91 12.61 -9.42 -9.57
CA SER A 91 11.14 -9.39 -9.67
C SER A 91 10.51 -9.67 -8.30
N VAL A 92 9.38 -8.99 -8.01
CA VAL A 92 8.61 -9.24 -6.79
C VAL A 92 8.02 -10.65 -6.83
N THR A 93 8.24 -11.41 -5.77
CA THR A 93 7.69 -12.77 -5.61
C THR A 93 6.70 -12.86 -4.46
N ALA A 94 6.85 -12.01 -3.44
CA ALA A 94 5.94 -11.94 -2.31
C ALA A 94 6.08 -10.60 -1.57
N CYS A 95 5.06 -10.27 -0.77
CA CYS A 95 5.15 -9.33 0.34
C CYS A 95 4.70 -10.07 1.60
N ILE A 96 5.49 -9.97 2.66
CA ILE A 96 5.29 -10.74 3.89
C ILE A 96 5.15 -9.77 5.06
N GLU A 97 4.01 -9.84 5.73
CA GLU A 97 3.75 -9.03 6.92
C GLU A 97 4.76 -9.37 8.04
N GLU A 98 5.14 -8.37 8.83
CA GLU A 98 6.11 -8.51 9.94
C GLU A 98 5.84 -9.72 10.83
N ARG A 99 4.58 -9.93 11.19
CA ARG A 99 4.12 -11.01 12.11
C ARG A 99 4.23 -12.41 11.50
N ASP A 100 4.27 -12.52 10.17
CA ASP A 100 4.32 -13.79 9.43
C ASP A 100 5.71 -14.08 8.85
N ALA A 101 6.63 -13.09 8.97
CA ALA A 101 7.99 -13.18 8.49
C ALA A 101 8.85 -14.12 9.36
N THR A 102 9.61 -15.00 8.72
CA THR A 102 10.70 -15.76 9.37
C THR A 102 11.84 -14.83 9.79
N GLU A 103 12.72 -15.28 10.68
CA GLU A 103 13.86 -14.47 11.12
C GLU A 103 14.75 -14.04 9.93
N SER A 104 14.97 -14.92 8.95
CA SER A 104 15.70 -14.56 7.72
C SER A 104 14.98 -13.53 6.85
N GLN A 105 13.66 -13.56 6.81
CA GLN A 105 12.86 -12.57 6.06
C GLN A 105 12.82 -11.21 6.75
N LYS A 106 12.90 -11.16 8.07
CA LYS A 106 13.02 -9.91 8.84
C LYS A 106 14.30 -9.14 8.57
N GLU A 107 15.34 -9.81 8.05
CA GLU A 107 16.59 -9.16 7.63
C GLU A 107 16.42 -8.36 6.31
N ILE A 108 15.36 -8.60 5.54
CA ILE A 108 15.06 -7.82 4.35
C ILE A 108 14.76 -6.38 4.74
N LYS A 109 15.45 -5.44 4.09
CA LYS A 109 15.38 -4.00 4.38
C LYS A 109 14.50 -3.21 3.40
N GLU A 110 13.88 -3.87 2.44
CA GLU A 110 12.90 -3.27 1.54
C GLU A 110 11.48 -3.51 2.10
N TYR A 111 10.78 -2.41 2.36
CA TYR A 111 9.49 -2.41 3.03
C TYR A 111 8.39 -1.87 2.13
N LEU A 112 7.19 -2.47 2.24
CA LEU A 112 5.96 -1.99 1.66
C LEU A 112 5.18 -1.20 2.72
N THR A 113 4.72 0.00 2.36
CA THR A 113 4.06 0.94 3.27
C THR A 113 2.62 1.27 2.87
N SER A 114 1.96 0.35 2.16
CA SER A 114 0.52 0.40 1.82
C SER A 114 0.10 1.52 0.86
N HIS A 115 1.00 1.95 -0.03
CA HIS A 115 0.67 2.84 -1.15
C HIS A 115 0.66 2.05 -2.46
N PHE A 116 -0.52 1.81 -3.02
CA PHE A 116 -0.72 0.97 -4.20
C PHE A 116 -1.33 1.73 -5.36
N LEU A 117 -1.02 1.29 -6.57
CA LEU A 117 -1.73 1.62 -7.79
C LEU A 117 -2.17 0.31 -8.46
N PHE A 118 -3.45 0.18 -8.70
CA PHE A 118 -4.01 -0.98 -9.39
C PHE A 118 -4.57 -0.58 -10.75
N THR A 119 -4.38 -1.46 -11.75
CA THR A 119 -5.27 -1.48 -12.90
C THR A 119 -6.61 -2.01 -12.43
N THR A 120 -7.66 -1.20 -12.48
CA THR A 120 -8.97 -1.43 -11.83
C THR A 120 -9.57 -2.78 -12.17
N LYS A 121 -9.47 -3.19 -13.43
CA LYS A 121 -9.94 -4.52 -13.87
C LYS A 121 -9.41 -5.64 -12.98
N TYR A 122 -8.11 -5.68 -12.73
CA TYR A 122 -7.48 -6.75 -11.95
C TYR A 122 -7.77 -6.64 -10.46
N LEU A 123 -7.94 -5.42 -9.95
CA LEU A 123 -8.42 -5.21 -8.58
C LEU A 123 -9.81 -5.83 -8.39
N LEU A 124 -10.74 -5.53 -9.28
CA LEU A 124 -12.12 -6.04 -9.22
C LEU A 124 -12.20 -7.57 -9.37
N GLU A 125 -11.34 -8.16 -10.22
CA GLU A 125 -11.31 -9.60 -10.44
C GLU A 125 -10.75 -10.39 -9.25
N GLN A 126 -9.79 -9.82 -8.49
CA GLN A 126 -9.02 -10.58 -7.51
C GLN A 126 -9.37 -10.26 -6.05
N ILE A 127 -9.87 -9.06 -5.74
CA ILE A 127 -10.03 -8.62 -4.35
C ILE A 127 -10.98 -9.50 -3.53
N GLN A 128 -12.00 -10.08 -4.19
CA GLN A 128 -12.96 -11.00 -3.56
C GLN A 128 -12.35 -12.36 -3.22
N LEU A 129 -11.17 -12.68 -3.78
CA LEU A 129 -10.46 -13.93 -3.53
C LEU A 129 -9.54 -13.86 -2.30
N ILE A 130 -9.39 -12.68 -1.71
CA ILE A 130 -8.60 -12.51 -0.47
C ILE A 130 -9.34 -13.21 0.67
N GLU A 131 -8.71 -14.22 1.25
CA GLU A 131 -9.23 -14.93 2.39
C GLU A 131 -8.92 -14.21 3.71
N PRO A 132 -9.78 -14.34 4.73
CA PRO A 132 -9.48 -13.80 6.05
C PRO A 132 -8.23 -14.46 6.66
N HIS A 133 -7.37 -13.65 7.23
CA HIS A 133 -6.17 -14.15 7.91
C HIS A 133 -6.58 -15.07 9.10
N PRO A 134 -5.99 -16.27 9.25
CA PRO A 134 -6.45 -17.28 10.21
C PRO A 134 -6.55 -16.81 11.67
N LYS A 135 -5.64 -15.91 12.09
CA LYS A 135 -5.57 -15.43 13.48
C LYS A 135 -6.39 -14.17 13.72
N THR A 136 -6.35 -13.19 12.79
CA THR A 136 -6.99 -11.87 12.99
C THR A 136 -8.37 -11.78 12.37
N GLN A 137 -8.71 -12.68 11.44
CA GLN A 137 -9.93 -12.67 10.64
C GLN A 137 -10.04 -11.40 9.75
N GLU A 138 -8.95 -10.66 9.59
CA GLU A 138 -8.86 -9.51 8.71
C GLU A 138 -8.38 -9.90 7.32
N ARG A 139 -8.80 -9.16 6.32
CA ARG A 139 -8.39 -9.32 4.92
C ARG A 139 -7.43 -8.18 4.57
N TYR A 140 -6.19 -8.53 4.24
CA TYR A 140 -5.14 -7.56 3.97
C TYR A 140 -4.97 -7.30 2.48
N LEU A 141 -4.83 -6.03 2.10
CA LEU A 141 -4.66 -5.67 0.69
C LEU A 141 -3.31 -6.18 0.13
N THR A 142 -2.33 -6.41 0.97
CA THR A 142 -1.05 -7.06 0.62
C THR A 142 -1.23 -8.44 0.02
N ASP A 143 -2.32 -9.16 0.37
CA ASP A 143 -2.65 -10.47 -0.20
C ASP A 143 -3.08 -10.42 -1.68
N MET A 144 -3.36 -9.22 -2.22
CA MET A 144 -3.52 -9.03 -3.67
C MET A 144 -2.26 -9.42 -4.45
N ILE A 145 -1.08 -9.20 -3.87
CA ILE A 145 0.20 -9.44 -4.55
C ILE A 145 0.35 -10.91 -4.95
N PRO A 146 0.29 -11.88 -4.01
CA PRO A 146 0.40 -13.30 -4.39
C PRO A 146 -0.76 -13.77 -5.28
N LEU A 147 -1.97 -13.22 -5.15
CA LEU A 147 -3.09 -13.56 -6.03
C LEU A 147 -2.82 -13.12 -7.47
N LEU A 148 -2.37 -11.89 -7.68
CA LEU A 148 -2.02 -11.36 -8.99
C LEU A 148 -0.86 -12.13 -9.63
N LEU A 149 0.19 -12.41 -8.87
CA LEU A 149 1.35 -13.19 -9.35
C LEU A 149 0.92 -14.60 -9.75
N LYS A 150 0.10 -15.27 -8.95
CA LYS A 150 -0.44 -16.62 -9.25
C LYS A 150 -1.31 -16.62 -10.51
N ALA A 151 -2.04 -15.53 -10.77
CA ALA A 151 -2.82 -15.33 -11.99
C ALA A 151 -1.97 -14.97 -13.21
N GLY A 152 -0.64 -14.88 -13.08
CA GLY A 152 0.29 -14.53 -14.16
C GLY A 152 0.33 -13.04 -14.49
N HIS A 153 -0.18 -12.20 -13.61
CA HIS A 153 -0.16 -10.74 -13.77
C HIS A 153 1.12 -10.12 -13.23
N ARG A 154 1.52 -9.03 -13.86
CA ARG A 154 2.70 -8.27 -13.50
C ARG A 154 2.47 -7.43 -12.25
N VAL A 155 3.36 -7.55 -11.27
CA VAL A 155 3.38 -6.76 -10.04
C VAL A 155 4.74 -6.07 -9.92
N GLU A 156 4.74 -4.76 -9.64
CA GLU A 156 5.95 -3.95 -9.58
C GLU A 156 6.08 -3.28 -8.20
N ALA A 157 7.27 -3.33 -7.65
CA ALA A 157 7.64 -2.57 -6.45
C ALA A 157 8.61 -1.46 -6.84
N ILE A 158 8.22 -0.23 -6.58
CA ILE A 158 8.91 1.00 -7.01
C ILE A 158 9.57 1.64 -5.79
N ASP A 159 10.90 1.57 -5.75
CA ASP A 159 11.69 2.22 -4.69
C ASP A 159 11.65 3.74 -4.85
N MET A 160 11.31 4.42 -3.77
CA MET A 160 11.22 5.89 -3.71
C MET A 160 12.55 6.57 -3.39
N GLY A 161 13.50 5.84 -2.83
CA GLY A 161 14.79 6.38 -2.39
C GLY A 161 14.72 7.18 -1.08
N ASP A 162 13.73 8.05 -0.90
CA ASP A 162 13.52 8.78 0.36
C ASP A 162 12.46 8.09 1.22
N TRP A 163 12.90 7.29 2.15
CA TRP A 163 12.02 6.51 3.03
C TRP A 163 11.09 7.37 3.88
N ARG A 164 11.45 8.63 4.15
CA ARG A 164 10.66 9.53 4.99
C ARG A 164 9.26 9.77 4.42
N GLU A 165 9.12 9.72 3.10
CA GLU A 165 7.83 9.88 2.43
C GLU A 165 6.80 8.81 2.80
N LEU A 166 7.26 7.63 3.21
CA LEU A 166 6.42 6.46 3.41
C LEU A 166 6.15 6.15 4.90
N VAL A 167 6.64 6.99 5.81
CA VAL A 167 6.41 6.80 7.25
C VAL A 167 4.99 7.23 7.60
N GLY A 168 4.26 6.31 8.24
CA GLY A 168 2.94 6.58 8.82
C GLY A 168 3.05 7.18 10.21
N LEU A 169 2.24 8.20 10.49
CA LEU A 169 2.18 8.85 11.80
C LEU A 169 1.22 8.09 12.74
N ASN A 170 1.74 7.58 13.83
CA ASN A 170 0.96 6.80 14.81
C ASN A 170 0.99 7.43 16.22
N THR A 171 1.97 8.26 16.50
CA THR A 171 2.19 8.89 17.82
C THR A 171 2.35 10.42 17.69
N PRO A 172 2.17 11.19 18.79
CA PRO A 172 2.50 12.61 18.78
C PRO A 172 3.96 12.92 18.41
N GLU A 173 4.87 12.04 18.78
CA GLU A 173 6.30 12.13 18.46
C GLU A 173 6.56 12.00 16.95
N ASP A 174 5.79 11.14 16.26
CA ASP A 174 5.85 11.01 14.80
C ASP A 174 5.42 12.33 14.12
N VAL A 175 4.39 13.00 14.67
CA VAL A 175 3.93 14.31 14.16
C VAL A 175 5.02 15.38 14.32
N GLU A 176 5.63 15.47 15.50
CA GLU A 176 6.74 16.42 15.75
C GLU A 176 7.93 16.12 14.82
N TRP A 177 8.22 14.85 14.56
CA TRP A 177 9.26 14.47 13.62
C TRP A 177 8.92 14.91 12.19
N ALA A 178 7.68 14.67 11.72
CA ALA A 178 7.26 15.08 10.38
C ALA A 178 7.28 16.60 10.19
N GLU A 179 6.86 17.38 11.20
CA GLU A 179 6.95 18.83 11.18
C GLU A 179 8.40 19.33 11.03
N LYS A 180 9.35 18.70 11.72
CA LYS A 180 10.77 19.02 11.58
C LYS A 180 11.28 18.71 10.17
N VAL A 181 10.92 17.54 9.61
CA VAL A 181 11.30 17.18 8.23
C VAL A 181 10.78 18.19 7.21
N LEU A 182 9.56 18.72 7.41
CA LEU A 182 8.96 19.72 6.52
C LEU A 182 9.60 21.12 6.67
N THR A 183 10.15 21.44 7.84
CA THR A 183 10.78 22.74 8.08
C THR A 183 12.26 22.78 7.70
N ASP A 184 12.97 21.65 7.79
CA ASP A 184 14.41 21.54 7.55
C ASP A 184 14.75 21.17 6.08
N GLY A 185 13.76 20.86 5.26
CA GLY A 185 13.90 20.49 3.83
C GLY A 185 13.43 21.57 2.91
#